data_8ec4704ca01b2623195ce4f3ff07fadf
#
_entry.id   8ec4704ca01b2623195ce4f3ff07fadf
#
_cell.length_a   1.000
_cell.length_b   1.000
_cell.length_c   1.000
_cell.angle_alpha   90.00
_cell.angle_beta   90.00
_cell.angle_gamma   90.00
#
_symmetry.space_group_name_H-M   'P 1'
#
loop_
_entity.id
_entity.type
_entity.pdbx_description
1 polymer ?
#
loop_
_entity_poly.entity_id
_entity_poly.type
_entity_poly.pdbx_seq_one_letter_code
_entity_poly.pdbx_strand_id
1 'polypeptide(L)'
;MTELRYDVIVLGGGPAGLAAAISAHKNGANVLLIEREHKLGGILKQCVHDGFGLIRFGERLTGPEYSGRFIREFLSLGIDYRINALVTDAEKNSDGFTLTVQSAQGILICRSKAVVIACGCRERTSRQVFIHGDRPAGIYTAGTAQYFVNILGQMPTRRCVILGSGDIGMIMARRLTLEGASVEGVYEIKDTPAGLARNVHQCLHDFNIPLHLSTTVTKVFGVKRVEAVEVCQVDEKMQPIESTARIIPCDALILSVGLLPENEVAQMLGVRLDPATKGAVVDQTLMTNIPGVFSCGNALHVNDLVDYVSLSGDQAGESAAEYCKGDKNAADRVPVEYDRAKFLYVVPQYYDKAAKDGMTMYFRPRSEFKKQSVTVASGSDALINKKFANLSSSEMEVLKSENISDRITDKITVSMEDMK
;
A
#
# COMPACT_ATOMS: atom_id res chain seq x y z
N MET A 1 -21.28 8.50 26.76
CA MET A 1 -20.19 7.97 25.90
C MET A 1 -19.83 6.59 26.43
N THR A 2 -19.76 5.59 25.57
CA THR A 2 -19.35 4.25 25.98
C THR A 2 -17.83 4.16 25.94
N GLU A 3 -17.22 3.72 27.02
CA GLU A 3 -15.78 3.48 27.11
C GLU A 3 -15.50 1.98 26.93
N LEU A 4 -14.58 1.64 26.03
CA LEU A 4 -14.14 0.29 25.72
C LEU A 4 -12.62 0.18 25.99
N ARG A 5 -12.17 -0.98 26.52
CA ARG A 5 -10.76 -1.22 26.85
C ARG A 5 -10.29 -2.54 26.27
N TYR A 6 -9.15 -2.50 25.59
CA TYR A 6 -8.51 -3.64 24.93
C TYR A 6 -6.99 -3.60 25.16
N ASP A 7 -6.31 -4.70 24.88
CA ASP A 7 -4.85 -4.69 24.83
C ASP A 7 -4.36 -4.06 23.53
N VAL A 8 -4.94 -4.47 22.39
CA VAL A 8 -4.57 -4.00 21.06
C VAL A 8 -5.79 -3.48 20.32
N ILE A 9 -5.70 -2.30 19.72
CA ILE A 9 -6.67 -1.80 18.76
C ILE A 9 -6.04 -1.83 17.37
N VAL A 10 -6.71 -2.50 16.41
CA VAL A 10 -6.32 -2.58 15.01
C VAL A 10 -7.20 -1.65 14.18
N LEU A 11 -6.59 -0.76 13.39
CA LEU A 11 -7.27 0.20 12.54
C LEU A 11 -7.25 -0.25 11.09
N GLY A 12 -8.42 -0.60 10.57
CA GLY A 12 -8.64 -1.10 9.21
C GLY A 12 -8.92 -2.60 9.16
N GLY A 13 -10.00 -2.98 8.48
CA GLY A 13 -10.47 -4.36 8.30
C GLY A 13 -10.08 -4.97 6.94
N GLY A 14 -9.02 -4.47 6.30
CA GLY A 14 -8.41 -5.05 5.11
C GLY A 14 -7.51 -6.26 5.45
N PRO A 15 -6.81 -6.84 4.45
CA PRO A 15 -5.99 -8.05 4.65
C PRO A 15 -4.90 -7.88 5.73
N ALA A 16 -4.24 -6.72 5.82
CA ALA A 16 -3.25 -6.46 6.87
C ALA A 16 -3.90 -6.42 8.26
N GLY A 17 -5.00 -5.69 8.41
CA GLY A 17 -5.65 -5.53 9.71
C GLY A 17 -6.31 -6.82 10.19
N LEU A 18 -6.93 -7.59 9.30
CA LEU A 18 -7.47 -8.91 9.65
C LEU A 18 -6.36 -9.86 10.12
N ALA A 19 -5.23 -9.91 9.38
CA ALA A 19 -4.08 -10.70 9.76
C ALA A 19 -3.50 -10.25 11.11
N ALA A 20 -3.36 -8.93 11.33
CA ALA A 20 -2.86 -8.38 12.58
C ALA A 20 -3.77 -8.69 13.76
N ALA A 21 -5.09 -8.56 13.60
CA ALA A 21 -6.05 -8.86 14.66
C ALA A 21 -6.05 -10.36 15.02
N ILE A 22 -6.02 -11.23 14.01
CA ILE A 22 -5.93 -12.69 14.19
C ILE A 22 -4.61 -13.05 14.92
N SER A 23 -3.49 -12.50 14.46
CA SER A 23 -2.17 -12.76 15.05
C SER A 23 -2.09 -12.26 16.48
N ALA A 24 -2.52 -11.03 16.77
CA ALA A 24 -2.54 -10.49 18.13
C ALA A 24 -3.42 -11.33 19.08
N HIS A 25 -4.61 -11.73 18.62
CA HIS A 25 -5.52 -12.58 19.40
C HIS A 25 -4.91 -13.95 19.70
N LYS A 26 -4.31 -14.62 18.70
CA LYS A 26 -3.64 -15.91 18.87
C LYS A 26 -2.45 -15.84 19.83
N ASN A 27 -1.83 -14.67 19.96
CA ASN A 27 -0.76 -14.39 20.93
C ASN A 27 -1.29 -13.90 22.28
N GLY A 28 -2.61 -14.04 22.55
CA GLY A 28 -3.24 -13.86 23.85
C GLY A 28 -3.67 -12.43 24.17
N ALA A 29 -3.63 -11.49 23.21
CA ALA A 29 -4.14 -10.13 23.41
C ALA A 29 -5.68 -10.09 23.27
N ASN A 30 -6.32 -9.23 24.08
CA ASN A 30 -7.71 -8.81 23.84
C ASN A 30 -7.71 -7.73 22.76
N VAL A 31 -8.41 -7.98 21.63
CA VAL A 31 -8.30 -7.18 20.40
C VAL A 31 -9.63 -6.55 20.02
N LEU A 32 -9.60 -5.27 19.62
CA LEU A 32 -10.68 -4.59 18.90
C LEU A 32 -10.20 -4.22 17.50
N LEU A 33 -10.95 -4.59 16.47
CA LEU A 33 -10.76 -4.10 15.11
C LEU A 33 -11.77 -3.01 14.77
N ILE A 34 -11.30 -1.87 14.24
CA ILE A 34 -12.13 -0.74 13.82
C ILE A 34 -12.03 -0.57 12.31
N GLU A 35 -13.17 -0.64 11.61
CA GLU A 35 -13.28 -0.51 10.16
C GLU A 35 -14.28 0.60 9.80
N ARG A 36 -13.87 1.55 8.95
CA ARG A 36 -14.72 2.67 8.51
C ARG A 36 -15.81 2.24 7.53
N GLU A 37 -15.57 1.19 6.76
CA GLU A 37 -16.52 0.67 5.80
C GLU A 37 -17.60 -0.21 6.44
N HIS A 38 -18.66 -0.50 5.66
CA HIS A 38 -19.77 -1.35 6.11
C HIS A 38 -19.49 -2.85 6.04
N LYS A 39 -18.32 -3.26 5.52
CA LYS A 39 -17.88 -4.68 5.37
C LYS A 39 -16.38 -4.79 5.55
N LEU A 40 -15.95 -5.88 6.17
CA LEU A 40 -14.54 -6.30 6.23
C LEU A 40 -14.02 -6.73 4.85
N GLY A 41 -12.69 -6.82 4.70
CA GLY A 41 -12.00 -7.28 3.48
C GLY A 41 -11.27 -6.17 2.71
N GLY A 42 -11.50 -4.90 3.08
CA GLY A 42 -10.81 -3.75 2.45
C GLY A 42 -11.02 -3.70 0.94
N ILE A 43 -10.02 -3.28 0.20
CA ILE A 43 -10.06 -3.10 -1.26
C ILE A 43 -10.22 -4.44 -2.02
N LEU A 44 -9.85 -5.57 -1.42
CA LEU A 44 -9.93 -6.88 -2.08
C LEU A 44 -11.36 -7.28 -2.46
N LYS A 45 -12.38 -6.75 -1.79
CA LYS A 45 -13.79 -7.00 -2.13
C LYS A 45 -14.12 -6.72 -3.60
N GLN A 46 -13.47 -5.71 -4.19
CA GLN A 46 -13.68 -5.30 -5.57
C GLN A 46 -12.65 -5.86 -6.56
N CYS A 47 -11.59 -6.52 -6.08
CA CYS A 47 -10.53 -7.09 -6.92
C CYS A 47 -10.94 -8.49 -7.41
N VAL A 48 -11.88 -8.57 -8.36
CA VAL A 48 -12.45 -9.84 -8.85
C VAL A 48 -11.52 -10.61 -9.78
N HIS A 49 -10.39 -10.03 -10.22
CA HIS A 49 -9.34 -10.75 -10.95
C HIS A 49 -8.58 -11.68 -10.02
N ASP A 50 -7.90 -12.65 -10.59
CA ASP A 50 -7.07 -13.63 -9.87
C ASP A 50 -5.61 -13.17 -9.72
N GLY A 51 -4.81 -14.00 -9.03
CA GLY A 51 -3.37 -13.79 -8.79
C GLY A 51 -3.00 -13.52 -7.33
N PHE A 52 -3.96 -13.58 -6.42
CA PHE A 52 -3.74 -13.45 -4.98
C PHE A 52 -3.49 -14.81 -4.31
N GLY A 53 -2.69 -14.86 -3.24
CA GLY A 53 -2.51 -16.03 -2.39
C GLY A 53 -1.43 -17.02 -2.82
N LEU A 54 -0.65 -16.72 -3.84
CA LEU A 54 0.39 -17.60 -4.34
C LEU A 54 1.48 -17.93 -3.31
N ILE A 55 1.86 -16.93 -2.50
CA ILE A 55 2.89 -17.10 -1.47
C ILE A 55 2.28 -17.65 -0.18
N ARG A 56 1.15 -17.07 0.26
CA ARG A 56 0.55 -17.40 1.55
C ARG A 56 -0.20 -18.73 1.55
N PHE A 57 -0.93 -19.01 0.49
CA PHE A 57 -1.81 -20.19 0.43
C PHE A 57 -1.35 -21.23 -0.60
N GLY A 58 -0.35 -20.92 -1.43
CA GLY A 58 0.05 -21.78 -2.55
C GLY A 58 -1.06 -21.96 -3.62
N GLU A 59 -2.04 -21.06 -3.63
CA GLU A 59 -3.21 -21.11 -4.51
C GLU A 59 -3.40 -19.77 -5.23
N ARG A 60 -4.02 -19.84 -6.42
CA ARG A 60 -4.36 -18.67 -7.20
C ARG A 60 -5.81 -18.27 -6.92
N LEU A 61 -6.01 -17.26 -6.11
CA LEU A 61 -7.31 -16.80 -5.64
C LEU A 61 -7.68 -15.45 -6.26
N THR A 62 -8.98 -15.14 -6.26
CA THR A 62 -9.48 -13.78 -6.45
C THR A 62 -9.38 -12.98 -5.15
N GLY A 63 -9.50 -11.64 -5.22
CA GLY A 63 -9.47 -10.79 -4.03
C GLY A 63 -10.57 -11.14 -3.01
N PRO A 64 -11.85 -11.33 -3.42
CA PRO A 64 -12.90 -11.79 -2.51
C PRO A 64 -12.63 -13.14 -1.85
N GLU A 65 -12.07 -14.12 -2.58
CA GLU A 65 -11.70 -15.43 -2.02
C GLU A 65 -10.59 -15.30 -0.99
N TYR A 66 -9.55 -14.51 -1.31
CA TYR A 66 -8.44 -14.24 -0.40
C TYR A 66 -8.93 -13.59 0.90
N SER A 67 -9.65 -12.47 0.79
CA SER A 67 -10.18 -11.77 1.97
C SER A 67 -11.21 -12.60 2.73
N GLY A 68 -11.99 -13.42 2.03
CA GLY A 68 -12.97 -14.32 2.62
C GLY A 68 -12.36 -15.37 3.56
N ARG A 69 -11.12 -15.83 3.29
CA ARG A 69 -10.40 -16.75 4.20
C ARG A 69 -10.10 -16.06 5.53
N PHE A 70 -9.54 -14.85 5.48
CA PHE A 70 -9.26 -14.06 6.69
C PHE A 70 -10.51 -13.69 7.46
N ILE A 71 -11.58 -13.28 6.76
CA ILE A 71 -12.85 -12.90 7.42
C ILE A 71 -13.45 -14.11 8.15
N ARG A 72 -13.47 -15.29 7.52
CA ARG A 72 -13.98 -16.50 8.17
C ARG A 72 -13.19 -16.87 9.42
N GLU A 73 -11.85 -16.84 9.34
CA GLU A 73 -10.98 -17.11 10.47
C GLU A 73 -11.18 -16.07 11.59
N PHE A 74 -11.18 -14.79 11.26
CA PHE A 74 -11.41 -13.70 12.20
C PHE A 74 -12.73 -13.84 12.96
N LEU A 75 -13.82 -14.10 12.26
CA LEU A 75 -15.15 -14.28 12.87
C LEU A 75 -15.22 -15.55 13.71
N SER A 76 -14.56 -16.64 13.31
CA SER A 76 -14.55 -17.89 14.09
C SER A 76 -13.81 -17.77 15.41
N LEU A 77 -12.88 -16.82 15.54
CA LEU A 77 -12.15 -16.53 16.77
C LEU A 77 -12.93 -15.64 17.74
N GLY A 78 -14.08 -15.08 17.31
CA GLY A 78 -14.89 -14.21 18.15
C GLY A 78 -14.23 -12.89 18.51
N ILE A 79 -13.30 -12.39 17.69
CA ILE A 79 -12.61 -11.10 17.90
C ILE A 79 -13.61 -9.95 17.78
N ASP A 80 -13.61 -9.03 18.74
CA ASP A 80 -14.45 -7.85 18.72
C ASP A 80 -14.11 -6.92 17.55
N TYR A 81 -15.15 -6.38 16.89
CA TYR A 81 -14.97 -5.42 15.81
C TYR A 81 -16.09 -4.39 15.73
N ARG A 82 -15.79 -3.26 15.08
CA ARG A 82 -16.75 -2.20 14.75
C ARG A 82 -16.59 -1.83 13.29
N ILE A 83 -17.63 -1.99 12.50
CA ILE A 83 -17.76 -1.49 11.12
C ILE A 83 -18.57 -0.19 11.10
N ASN A 84 -18.55 0.56 9.99
CA ASN A 84 -19.10 1.91 9.91
C ASN A 84 -18.59 2.78 11.08
N ALA A 85 -17.32 2.63 11.44
CA ALA A 85 -16.69 3.25 12.58
C ALA A 85 -15.39 3.92 12.17
N LEU A 86 -15.31 5.23 12.31
CA LEU A 86 -14.17 6.06 11.92
C LEU A 86 -13.47 6.62 13.15
N VAL A 87 -12.16 6.42 13.23
CA VAL A 87 -11.31 7.11 14.22
C VAL A 87 -11.16 8.57 13.79
N THR A 88 -11.65 9.48 14.62
CA THR A 88 -11.60 10.92 14.37
C THR A 88 -10.54 11.65 15.19
N ASP A 89 -10.07 11.01 16.26
CA ASP A 89 -8.99 11.53 17.11
C ASP A 89 -8.23 10.39 17.78
N ALA A 90 -6.93 10.59 18.03
CA ALA A 90 -6.06 9.62 18.64
C ALA A 90 -4.97 10.31 19.48
N GLU A 91 -4.89 9.93 20.75
CA GLU A 91 -3.94 10.51 21.70
C GLU A 91 -3.16 9.42 22.45
N LYS A 92 -1.87 9.67 22.71
CA LYS A 92 -1.06 8.90 23.63
C LYS A 92 -1.16 9.53 25.03
N ASN A 93 -1.36 8.69 26.05
CA ASN A 93 -1.38 9.08 27.45
C ASN A 93 -0.42 8.21 28.29
N SER A 94 -0.45 8.37 29.63
CA SER A 94 0.42 7.61 30.54
C SER A 94 0.18 6.09 30.50
N ASP A 95 -1.06 5.67 30.18
CA ASP A 95 -1.51 4.27 30.33
C ASP A 95 -1.69 3.58 28.97
N GLY A 96 -1.28 4.25 27.87
CA GLY A 96 -1.43 3.74 26.51
C GLY A 96 -2.03 4.77 25.56
N PHE A 97 -3.07 4.40 24.85
CA PHE A 97 -3.70 5.20 23.80
C PHE A 97 -5.20 5.37 24.05
N THR A 98 -5.71 6.55 23.72
CA THR A 98 -7.15 6.83 23.68
C THR A 98 -7.54 7.22 22.27
N LEU A 99 -8.50 6.50 21.70
CA LEU A 99 -9.07 6.75 20.38
C LEU A 99 -10.51 7.20 20.49
N THR A 100 -10.84 8.31 19.83
CA THR A 100 -12.23 8.76 19.66
C THR A 100 -12.76 8.20 18.36
N VAL A 101 -13.82 7.41 18.43
CA VAL A 101 -14.39 6.69 17.29
C VAL A 101 -15.82 7.15 17.07
N GLN A 102 -16.10 7.66 15.88
CA GLN A 102 -17.45 7.98 15.44
C GLN A 102 -18.08 6.76 14.76
N SER A 103 -19.26 6.36 15.22
CA SER A 103 -20.03 5.25 14.67
C SER A 103 -21.51 5.62 14.46
N ALA A 104 -22.28 4.72 13.84
CA ALA A 104 -23.73 4.91 13.70
C ALA A 104 -24.47 4.97 15.05
N GLN A 105 -23.89 4.40 16.12
CA GLN A 105 -24.43 4.43 17.49
C GLN A 105 -23.96 5.65 18.30
N GLY A 106 -23.18 6.55 17.72
CA GLY A 106 -22.60 7.70 18.35
C GLY A 106 -21.09 7.59 18.58
N ILE A 107 -20.60 8.37 19.55
CA ILE A 107 -19.16 8.44 19.85
C ILE A 107 -18.78 7.37 20.88
N LEU A 108 -17.74 6.60 20.56
CA LEU A 108 -17.10 5.63 21.44
C LEU A 108 -15.71 6.15 21.83
N ILE A 109 -15.32 5.93 23.07
CA ILE A 109 -13.96 6.14 23.54
C ILE A 109 -13.30 4.77 23.72
N CYS A 110 -12.29 4.49 22.93
CA CYS A 110 -11.57 3.21 22.94
C CYS A 110 -10.17 3.41 23.50
N ARG A 111 -9.80 2.62 24.49
CA ARG A 111 -8.46 2.66 25.12
C ARG A 111 -7.71 1.36 24.86
N SER A 112 -6.42 1.47 24.61
CA SER A 112 -5.54 0.30 24.45
C SER A 112 -4.11 0.57 24.90
N LYS A 113 -3.35 -0.54 25.12
CA LYS A 113 -1.91 -0.48 25.36
C LYS A 113 -1.13 -0.33 24.06
N ALA A 114 -1.64 -0.89 22.95
CA ALA A 114 -1.04 -0.81 21.64
C ALA A 114 -2.06 -0.52 20.54
N VAL A 115 -1.57 0.09 19.44
CA VAL A 115 -2.35 0.40 18.24
C VAL A 115 -1.62 -0.14 17.00
N VAL A 116 -2.33 -0.86 16.14
CA VAL A 116 -1.83 -1.31 14.84
C VAL A 116 -2.51 -0.52 13.74
N ILE A 117 -1.74 0.23 12.95
CA ILE A 117 -2.21 1.03 11.84
C ILE A 117 -2.16 0.18 10.57
N ALA A 118 -3.34 -0.22 10.08
CA ALA A 118 -3.54 -1.04 8.88
C ALA A 118 -4.55 -0.37 7.92
N CYS A 119 -4.57 0.97 7.89
CA CYS A 119 -5.54 1.79 7.14
C CYS A 119 -5.39 1.72 5.62
N GLY A 120 -4.32 1.08 5.12
CA GLY A 120 -4.06 0.94 3.70
C GLY A 120 -3.59 2.23 3.03
N CYS A 121 -4.05 2.46 1.80
CA CYS A 121 -3.66 3.62 1.01
C CYS A 121 -4.85 4.13 0.19
N ARG A 122 -4.75 5.37 -0.29
CA ARG A 122 -5.69 6.00 -1.22
C ARG A 122 -5.00 6.35 -2.53
N GLU A 123 -5.78 6.43 -3.58
CA GLU A 123 -5.31 6.82 -4.90
C GLU A 123 -5.11 8.33 -5.00
N ARG A 124 -4.12 8.74 -5.82
CA ARG A 124 -3.91 10.15 -6.12
C ARG A 124 -5.03 10.69 -7.00
N THR A 125 -5.43 11.93 -6.72
CA THR A 125 -6.44 12.66 -7.48
C THR A 125 -5.84 13.45 -8.64
N SER A 126 -6.67 13.92 -9.57
CA SER A 126 -6.25 14.76 -10.70
C SER A 126 -5.50 16.04 -10.27
N ARG A 127 -5.85 16.60 -9.11
CA ARG A 127 -5.15 17.78 -8.56
C ARG A 127 -3.72 17.48 -8.12
N GLN A 128 -3.50 16.31 -7.55
CA GLN A 128 -2.18 15.90 -7.06
C GLN A 128 -1.21 15.56 -8.18
N VAL A 129 -1.70 15.40 -9.41
CA VAL A 129 -0.90 15.20 -10.62
C VAL A 129 -1.02 16.37 -11.61
N PHE A 130 -1.50 17.52 -11.12
CA PHE A 130 -1.52 18.81 -11.83
C PHE A 130 -2.32 18.81 -13.15
N ILE A 131 -3.41 18.06 -13.24
CA ILE A 131 -4.34 18.13 -14.37
C ILE A 131 -5.19 19.37 -14.22
N HIS A 132 -5.15 20.23 -15.24
CA HIS A 132 -5.86 21.51 -15.30
C HIS A 132 -7.22 21.39 -16.02
N GLY A 133 -7.87 22.54 -16.25
CA GLY A 133 -9.13 22.66 -16.99
C GLY A 133 -10.35 22.54 -16.10
N ASP A 134 -11.45 22.05 -16.69
CA ASP A 134 -12.76 21.94 -16.05
C ASP A 134 -12.80 20.80 -15.01
N ARG A 135 -13.87 20.80 -14.21
CA ARG A 135 -14.08 19.79 -13.16
C ARG A 135 -15.48 19.18 -13.24
N PRO A 136 -15.82 18.59 -14.37
CA PRO A 136 -17.09 17.93 -14.55
C PRO A 136 -17.13 16.58 -13.84
N ALA A 137 -18.30 15.94 -13.79
CA ALA A 137 -18.39 14.51 -13.49
C ALA A 137 -17.64 13.68 -14.55
N GLY A 138 -17.17 12.47 -14.21
CA GLY A 138 -16.45 11.58 -15.13
C GLY A 138 -14.95 11.53 -14.92
N ILE A 139 -14.39 12.20 -13.89
CA ILE A 139 -13.01 12.03 -13.46
C ILE A 139 -13.03 11.06 -12.28
N TYR A 140 -12.49 9.85 -12.47
CA TYR A 140 -12.49 8.79 -11.48
C TYR A 140 -11.05 8.28 -11.24
N THR A 141 -10.75 7.82 -10.05
CA THR A 141 -9.59 6.95 -9.83
C THR A 141 -9.91 5.54 -10.35
N ALA A 142 -8.89 4.75 -10.65
CA ALA A 142 -9.06 3.39 -11.17
C ALA A 142 -9.81 2.49 -10.17
N GLY A 143 -9.51 2.61 -8.87
CA GLY A 143 -10.22 1.90 -7.80
C GLY A 143 -11.68 2.33 -7.67
N THR A 144 -11.99 3.62 -7.85
CA THR A 144 -13.39 4.09 -7.90
C THR A 144 -14.13 3.50 -9.11
N ALA A 145 -13.52 3.50 -10.29
CA ALA A 145 -14.11 2.89 -11.47
C ALA A 145 -14.32 1.38 -11.29
N GLN A 146 -13.36 0.71 -10.65
CA GLN A 146 -13.46 -0.71 -10.29
C GLN A 146 -14.63 -0.97 -9.32
N TYR A 147 -14.84 -0.12 -8.33
CA TYR A 147 -15.96 -0.20 -7.41
C TYR A 147 -17.31 -0.07 -8.12
N PHE A 148 -17.45 0.91 -9.03
CA PHE A 148 -18.68 1.05 -9.84
C PHE A 148 -19.00 -0.24 -10.59
N VAL A 149 -18.03 -0.80 -11.29
CA VAL A 149 -18.25 -1.99 -12.13
C VAL A 149 -18.46 -3.24 -11.27
N ASN A 150 -17.55 -3.51 -10.34
CA ASN A 150 -17.47 -4.81 -9.67
C ASN A 150 -18.37 -4.92 -8.43
N ILE A 151 -18.72 -3.81 -7.77
CA ILE A 151 -19.57 -3.81 -6.57
C ILE A 151 -20.97 -3.30 -6.88
N LEU A 152 -21.07 -2.20 -7.62
CA LEU A 152 -22.38 -1.58 -7.90
C LEU A 152 -23.04 -2.10 -9.18
N GLY A 153 -22.32 -2.83 -10.04
CA GLY A 153 -22.83 -3.29 -11.35
C GLY A 153 -23.17 -2.12 -12.29
N GLN A 154 -22.47 -1.00 -12.16
CA GLN A 154 -22.73 0.23 -12.92
C GLN A 154 -21.53 0.58 -13.80
N MET A 155 -21.80 0.95 -15.06
CA MET A 155 -20.77 1.42 -15.97
C MET A 155 -20.50 2.91 -15.75
N PRO A 156 -19.26 3.29 -15.34
CA PRO A 156 -18.92 4.70 -15.11
C PRO A 156 -18.70 5.48 -16.43
N THR A 157 -18.51 4.80 -17.54
CA THR A 157 -18.12 5.40 -18.83
C THR A 157 -18.56 4.53 -20.01
N ARG A 158 -18.72 5.16 -21.17
CA ARG A 158 -18.85 4.49 -22.48
C ARG A 158 -17.58 4.62 -23.31
N ARG A 159 -16.81 5.69 -23.09
CA ARG A 159 -15.60 6.00 -23.83
C ARG A 159 -14.60 6.72 -22.92
N CYS A 160 -13.52 6.08 -22.53
CA CYS A 160 -12.60 6.65 -21.55
C CYS A 160 -11.15 6.73 -22.03
N VAL A 161 -10.42 7.63 -21.38
CA VAL A 161 -8.96 7.71 -21.37
C VAL A 161 -8.47 7.25 -19.99
N ILE A 162 -7.40 6.47 -19.95
CA ILE A 162 -6.75 6.03 -18.70
C ILE A 162 -5.39 6.69 -18.62
N LEU A 163 -5.12 7.38 -17.51
CA LEU A 163 -3.81 7.93 -17.19
C LEU A 163 -3.11 7.08 -16.14
N GLY A 164 -1.92 6.60 -16.49
CA GLY A 164 -1.08 5.70 -15.71
C GLY A 164 -1.23 4.23 -16.12
N SER A 165 -0.10 3.59 -16.38
CA SER A 165 0.03 2.18 -16.77
C SER A 165 0.36 1.26 -15.59
N GLY A 166 0.04 1.65 -14.37
CA GLY A 166 0.07 0.75 -13.21
C GLY A 166 -0.91 -0.41 -13.37
N ASP A 167 -0.70 -1.51 -12.64
CA ASP A 167 -1.50 -2.74 -12.78
C ASP A 167 -3.01 -2.49 -12.70
N ILE A 168 -3.47 -1.68 -11.76
CA ILE A 168 -4.90 -1.37 -11.62
C ILE A 168 -5.44 -0.65 -12.86
N GLY A 169 -4.67 0.29 -13.45
CA GLY A 169 -5.06 0.99 -14.68
C GLY A 169 -5.22 0.05 -15.86
N MET A 170 -4.28 -0.87 -16.04
CA MET A 170 -4.33 -1.86 -17.12
C MET A 170 -5.44 -2.90 -16.91
N ILE A 171 -5.62 -3.38 -15.67
CA ILE A 171 -6.72 -4.29 -15.31
C ILE A 171 -8.08 -3.61 -15.59
N MET A 172 -8.21 -2.32 -15.27
CA MET A 172 -9.43 -1.57 -15.55
C MET A 172 -9.64 -1.30 -17.03
N ALA A 173 -8.56 -1.07 -17.81
CA ALA A 173 -8.66 -0.97 -19.27
C ALA A 173 -9.30 -2.23 -19.86
N ARG A 174 -8.77 -3.40 -19.52
CA ARG A 174 -9.35 -4.70 -19.91
C ARG A 174 -10.79 -4.85 -19.39
N ARG A 175 -11.05 -4.56 -18.12
CA ARG A 175 -12.37 -4.76 -17.50
C ARG A 175 -13.44 -3.90 -18.16
N LEU A 176 -13.19 -2.61 -18.38
CA LEU A 176 -14.11 -1.69 -19.03
C LEU A 176 -14.40 -2.10 -20.48
N THR A 177 -13.39 -2.58 -21.20
CA THR A 177 -13.55 -3.11 -22.57
C THR A 177 -14.43 -4.35 -22.60
N LEU A 178 -14.25 -5.28 -21.66
CA LEU A 178 -15.10 -6.49 -21.52
C LEU A 178 -16.56 -6.15 -21.20
N GLU A 179 -16.81 -5.05 -20.50
CA GLU A 179 -18.15 -4.57 -20.20
C GLU A 179 -18.74 -3.65 -21.31
N GLY A 180 -18.02 -3.51 -22.43
CA GLY A 180 -18.51 -2.82 -23.63
C GLY A 180 -18.18 -1.33 -23.73
N ALA A 181 -17.30 -0.79 -22.89
CA ALA A 181 -16.76 0.56 -23.07
C ALA A 181 -15.62 0.58 -24.10
N SER A 182 -15.45 1.73 -24.78
CA SER A 182 -14.26 2.02 -25.59
C SER A 182 -13.16 2.62 -24.71
N VAL A 183 -12.00 2.02 -24.68
CA VAL A 183 -10.80 2.59 -24.06
C VAL A 183 -9.93 3.19 -25.16
N GLU A 184 -9.85 4.52 -25.24
CA GLU A 184 -9.13 5.25 -26.28
C GLU A 184 -7.62 5.07 -26.20
N GLY A 185 -7.13 4.76 -25.02
CA GLY A 185 -5.73 4.44 -24.73
C GLY A 185 -5.38 4.57 -23.27
N VAL A 186 -4.25 3.95 -22.93
CA VAL A 186 -3.54 4.12 -21.66
C VAL A 186 -2.35 5.05 -21.91
N TYR A 187 -2.23 6.09 -21.10
CA TYR A 187 -1.19 7.11 -21.23
C TYR A 187 -0.27 7.04 -20.01
N GLU A 188 1.02 6.94 -20.25
CA GLU A 188 2.05 6.81 -19.21
C GLU A 188 3.10 7.92 -19.35
N ILE A 189 3.36 8.64 -18.28
CA ILE A 189 4.34 9.73 -18.27
C ILE A 189 5.78 9.24 -18.44
N LYS A 190 6.08 8.02 -17.98
CA LYS A 190 7.39 7.38 -18.13
C LYS A 190 7.58 6.85 -19.55
N ASP A 191 8.83 6.58 -19.90
CA ASP A 191 9.23 5.90 -21.13
C ASP A 191 9.04 4.38 -21.08
N THR A 192 8.64 3.84 -19.94
CA THR A 192 8.40 2.42 -19.68
C THR A 192 7.08 2.22 -18.92
N PRO A 193 6.37 1.09 -19.12
CA PRO A 193 5.19 0.77 -18.34
C PRO A 193 5.48 0.70 -16.83
N ALA A 194 4.54 1.17 -16.01
CA ALA A 194 4.70 1.19 -14.56
C ALA A 194 4.28 -0.12 -13.87
N GLY A 195 3.47 -0.95 -14.51
CA GLY A 195 3.01 -2.23 -13.98
C GLY A 195 3.70 -3.42 -14.62
N LEU A 196 3.31 -4.62 -14.23
CA LEU A 196 3.91 -5.89 -14.63
C LEU A 196 3.77 -6.14 -16.14
N ALA A 197 4.83 -6.64 -16.78
CA ALA A 197 4.83 -6.98 -18.21
C ALA A 197 3.70 -7.95 -18.61
N ARG A 198 3.34 -8.88 -17.72
CA ARG A 198 2.19 -9.77 -17.91
C ARG A 198 0.89 -8.99 -18.13
N ASN A 199 0.66 -7.94 -17.34
CA ASN A 199 -0.56 -7.13 -17.43
C ASN A 199 -0.56 -6.26 -18.70
N VAL A 200 0.59 -5.80 -19.19
CA VAL A 200 0.70 -5.14 -20.50
C VAL A 200 0.18 -6.07 -21.61
N HIS A 201 0.60 -7.33 -21.61
CA HIS A 201 0.14 -8.30 -22.62
C HIS A 201 -1.35 -8.63 -22.44
N GLN A 202 -1.76 -9.11 -21.28
CA GLN A 202 -3.09 -9.66 -21.03
C GLN A 202 -4.20 -8.60 -20.97
N CYS A 203 -3.85 -7.36 -20.63
CA CYS A 203 -4.84 -6.30 -20.46
C CYS A 203 -4.87 -5.29 -21.59
N LEU A 204 -3.76 -5.09 -22.32
CA LEU A 204 -3.68 -4.12 -23.39
C LEU A 204 -3.53 -4.78 -24.77
N HIS A 205 -2.50 -5.60 -25.00
CA HIS A 205 -2.21 -6.19 -26.30
C HIS A 205 -3.34 -7.13 -26.75
N ASP A 206 -3.83 -8.03 -25.89
CA ASP A 206 -4.91 -8.97 -26.19
C ASP A 206 -6.24 -8.28 -26.54
N PHE A 207 -6.40 -7.01 -26.13
CA PHE A 207 -7.60 -6.20 -26.38
C PHE A 207 -7.37 -5.07 -27.38
N ASN A 208 -6.19 -4.98 -28.00
CA ASN A 208 -5.80 -3.92 -28.93
C ASN A 208 -5.95 -2.51 -28.33
N ILE A 209 -5.72 -2.35 -27.02
CA ILE A 209 -5.77 -1.05 -26.35
C ILE A 209 -4.42 -0.36 -26.51
N PRO A 210 -4.35 0.86 -27.09
CA PRO A 210 -3.09 1.57 -27.29
C PRO A 210 -2.43 1.97 -25.97
N LEU A 211 -1.11 1.77 -25.85
CA LEU A 211 -0.28 2.29 -24.78
C LEU A 211 0.61 3.42 -25.33
N HIS A 212 0.47 4.60 -24.75
CA HIS A 212 1.24 5.80 -25.10
C HIS A 212 2.20 6.15 -23.99
N LEU A 213 3.48 5.84 -24.18
CA LEU A 213 4.56 6.18 -23.25
C LEU A 213 5.02 7.62 -23.44
N SER A 214 5.76 8.16 -22.47
CA SER A 214 6.24 9.54 -22.45
C SER A 214 5.12 10.56 -22.77
N THR A 215 3.90 10.28 -22.26
CA THR A 215 2.71 11.08 -22.55
C THR A 215 1.86 11.24 -21.30
N THR A 216 1.35 12.44 -21.06
CA THR A 216 0.48 12.72 -19.91
C THR A 216 -0.80 13.46 -20.31
N VAL A 217 -1.80 13.47 -19.43
CA VAL A 217 -3.00 14.31 -19.56
C VAL A 217 -2.72 15.65 -18.89
N THR A 218 -2.93 16.75 -19.60
CA THR A 218 -2.68 18.12 -19.12
C THR A 218 -3.95 18.85 -18.74
N LYS A 219 -5.06 18.63 -19.48
CA LYS A 219 -6.33 19.33 -19.24
C LYS A 219 -7.53 18.42 -19.44
N VAL A 220 -8.61 18.77 -18.76
CA VAL A 220 -9.95 18.20 -18.93
C VAL A 220 -10.90 19.27 -19.44
N PHE A 221 -11.77 18.89 -20.37
CA PHE A 221 -12.83 19.72 -20.92
C PHE A 221 -14.20 19.11 -20.64
N GLY A 222 -15.17 19.98 -20.33
CA GLY A 222 -16.56 19.58 -20.16
C GLY A 222 -17.27 20.39 -19.08
N VAL A 223 -18.58 20.52 -19.19
CA VAL A 223 -19.38 21.31 -18.23
C VAL A 223 -20.06 20.41 -17.21
N LYS A 224 -20.96 19.52 -17.65
CA LYS A 224 -21.67 18.58 -16.76
C LYS A 224 -20.88 17.29 -16.57
N ARG A 225 -20.24 16.84 -17.64
CA ARG A 225 -19.45 15.62 -17.70
C ARG A 225 -18.20 15.87 -18.54
N VAL A 226 -17.18 15.03 -18.42
CA VAL A 226 -16.02 15.03 -19.30
C VAL A 226 -16.50 14.87 -20.75
N GLU A 227 -16.01 15.71 -21.64
CA GLU A 227 -16.28 15.69 -23.09
C GLU A 227 -15.01 15.39 -23.88
N ALA A 228 -13.85 15.78 -23.31
CA ALA A 228 -12.54 15.48 -23.87
C ALA A 228 -11.43 15.68 -22.84
N VAL A 229 -10.25 15.15 -23.14
CA VAL A 229 -9.00 15.47 -22.44
C VAL A 229 -7.94 15.91 -23.43
N GLU A 230 -7.02 16.78 -22.97
CA GLU A 230 -5.80 17.12 -23.69
C GLU A 230 -4.67 16.24 -23.22
N VAL A 231 -3.93 15.63 -24.16
CA VAL A 231 -2.73 14.84 -23.88
C VAL A 231 -1.53 15.51 -24.56
N CYS A 232 -0.37 15.50 -23.89
CA CYS A 232 0.89 15.99 -24.41
C CYS A 232 2.00 14.95 -24.21
N GLN A 233 2.94 14.89 -25.14
CA GLN A 233 4.23 14.23 -24.88
C GLN A 233 4.96 15.00 -23.78
N VAL A 234 5.89 14.32 -23.09
CA VAL A 234 6.73 14.92 -22.07
C VAL A 234 8.21 14.82 -22.45
N ASP A 235 8.99 15.77 -21.96
CA ASP A 235 10.43 15.79 -22.10
C ASP A 235 11.13 14.86 -21.07
N GLU A 236 12.45 14.80 -21.08
CA GLU A 236 13.29 14.01 -20.16
C GLU A 236 13.07 14.40 -18.67
N LYS A 237 12.56 15.61 -18.39
CA LYS A 237 12.21 16.08 -17.06
C LYS A 237 10.73 15.86 -16.71
N MET A 238 10.03 15.07 -17.53
CA MET A 238 8.59 14.81 -17.40
C MET A 238 7.72 16.07 -17.48
N GLN A 239 8.20 17.14 -18.18
CA GLN A 239 7.41 18.35 -18.41
C GLN A 239 6.66 18.25 -19.74
N PRO A 240 5.37 18.66 -19.79
CA PRO A 240 4.57 18.60 -21.03
C PRO A 240 5.16 19.49 -22.14
N ILE A 241 5.24 18.95 -23.35
CA ILE A 241 5.65 19.66 -24.56
C ILE A 241 4.38 20.16 -25.25
N GLU A 242 4.01 21.43 -25.03
CA GLU A 242 2.74 22.03 -25.47
C GLU A 242 2.50 21.90 -26.99
N SER A 243 3.54 21.95 -27.82
CA SER A 243 3.43 21.79 -29.27
C SER A 243 2.93 20.41 -29.71
N THR A 244 2.92 19.42 -28.82
CA THR A 244 2.44 18.04 -29.06
C THR A 244 1.02 17.82 -28.58
N ALA A 245 0.33 18.87 -28.10
CA ALA A 245 -1.01 18.78 -27.55
C ALA A 245 -2.01 18.18 -28.54
N ARG A 246 -2.79 17.20 -28.07
CA ARG A 246 -3.88 16.57 -28.82
C ARG A 246 -5.11 16.45 -27.95
N ILE A 247 -6.27 16.70 -28.53
CA ILE A 247 -7.57 16.52 -27.87
C ILE A 247 -8.11 15.13 -28.16
N ILE A 248 -8.43 14.39 -27.11
CA ILE A 248 -9.03 13.06 -27.19
C ILE A 248 -10.46 13.13 -26.66
N PRO A 249 -11.49 12.97 -27.51
CA PRO A 249 -12.88 12.94 -27.09
C PRO A 249 -13.12 11.70 -26.19
N CYS A 250 -13.71 11.91 -25.01
CA CYS A 250 -14.08 10.84 -24.08
C CYS A 250 -15.13 11.35 -23.09
N ASP A 251 -15.85 10.45 -22.41
CA ASP A 251 -16.82 10.79 -21.38
C ASP A 251 -16.32 10.52 -19.97
N ALA A 252 -15.09 9.98 -19.85
CA ALA A 252 -14.42 9.84 -18.58
C ALA A 252 -12.88 9.83 -18.69
N LEU A 253 -12.23 10.32 -17.64
CA LEU A 253 -10.80 10.17 -17.35
C LEU A 253 -10.63 9.26 -16.14
N ILE A 254 -9.93 8.13 -16.32
CA ILE A 254 -9.60 7.18 -15.25
C ILE A 254 -8.16 7.38 -14.84
N LEU A 255 -7.91 7.55 -13.54
CA LEU A 255 -6.60 7.85 -12.99
C LEU A 255 -6.01 6.63 -12.27
N SER A 256 -4.85 6.16 -12.74
CA SER A 256 -4.03 5.13 -12.10
C SER A 256 -2.61 5.66 -11.85
N VAL A 257 -2.53 6.79 -11.13
CA VAL A 257 -1.34 7.63 -11.03
C VAL A 257 -0.61 7.50 -9.69
N GLY A 258 -0.73 6.35 -9.05
CA GLY A 258 -0.06 5.98 -7.83
C GLY A 258 -0.92 6.13 -6.58
N LEU A 259 -0.40 5.58 -5.49
CA LEU A 259 -1.04 5.43 -4.20
C LEU A 259 -0.33 6.25 -3.13
N LEU A 260 -1.06 6.66 -2.12
CA LEU A 260 -0.57 7.34 -0.93
C LEU A 260 -1.02 6.58 0.31
N PRO A 261 -0.11 6.11 1.18
CA PRO A 261 -0.45 5.54 2.47
C PRO A 261 -1.35 6.45 3.30
N GLU A 262 -2.39 5.88 3.93
CA GLU A 262 -3.30 6.62 4.81
C GLU A 262 -2.77 6.62 6.24
N ASN A 263 -2.16 7.74 6.65
CA ASN A 263 -1.45 7.88 7.91
C ASN A 263 -1.92 9.06 8.77
N GLU A 264 -3.16 9.53 8.58
CA GLU A 264 -3.73 10.64 9.37
C GLU A 264 -3.73 10.30 10.87
N VAL A 265 -4.17 9.09 11.24
CA VAL A 265 -4.15 8.64 12.65
C VAL A 265 -2.72 8.47 13.16
N ALA A 266 -1.79 7.99 12.32
CA ALA A 266 -0.37 7.93 12.67
C ALA A 266 0.19 9.32 13.01
N GLN A 267 -0.18 10.34 12.22
CA GLN A 267 0.25 11.72 12.43
C GLN A 267 -0.36 12.33 13.70
N MET A 268 -1.63 12.03 14.03
CA MET A 268 -2.26 12.45 15.31
C MET A 268 -1.47 11.91 16.51
N LEU A 269 -0.96 10.67 16.40
CA LEU A 269 -0.14 10.04 17.43
C LEU A 269 1.33 10.50 17.45
N GLY A 270 1.75 11.39 16.54
CA GLY A 270 3.13 11.87 16.44
C GLY A 270 4.10 10.90 15.77
N VAL A 271 3.58 9.95 14.98
CA VAL A 271 4.41 9.01 14.21
C VAL A 271 5.16 9.75 13.11
N ARG A 272 6.47 9.50 13.02
CA ARG A 272 7.31 10.03 11.96
C ARG A 272 7.10 9.24 10.66
N LEU A 273 6.85 9.95 9.57
CA LEU A 273 6.69 9.36 8.25
C LEU A 273 7.99 9.42 7.44
N ASP A 274 8.25 8.37 6.68
CA ASP A 274 9.36 8.30 5.73
C ASP A 274 9.02 9.08 4.45
N PRO A 275 9.89 9.99 3.98
CA PRO A 275 9.61 10.81 2.80
C PRO A 275 9.54 10.01 1.49
N ALA A 276 10.14 8.81 1.42
CA ALA A 276 10.13 7.98 0.22
C ALA A 276 8.86 7.11 0.15
N THR A 277 8.54 6.37 1.21
CA THR A 277 7.35 5.50 1.25
C THR A 277 6.07 6.26 1.55
N LYS A 278 6.15 7.43 2.21
CA LYS A 278 5.03 8.17 2.82
C LYS A 278 4.33 7.41 3.96
N GLY A 279 4.84 6.25 4.33
CA GLY A 279 4.39 5.46 5.46
C GLY A 279 5.19 5.72 6.73
N ALA A 280 4.86 5.03 7.80
CA ALA A 280 5.56 5.17 9.08
C ALA A 280 7.01 4.71 8.99
N VAL A 281 7.89 5.39 9.73
CA VAL A 281 9.25 4.92 10.02
C VAL A 281 9.16 3.86 11.10
N VAL A 282 9.68 2.65 10.83
CA VAL A 282 9.55 1.48 11.71
C VAL A 282 10.88 0.75 11.90
N ASP A 283 10.93 -0.09 12.95
CA ASP A 283 11.96 -1.13 13.11
C ASP A 283 11.50 -2.49 12.55
N GLN A 284 12.31 -3.54 12.71
CA GLN A 284 12.01 -4.88 12.22
C GLN A 284 10.80 -5.53 12.90
N THR A 285 10.29 -5.01 14.02
CA THR A 285 9.04 -5.47 14.64
C THR A 285 7.81 -4.73 14.11
N LEU A 286 8.02 -3.81 13.16
CA LEU A 286 7.03 -2.87 12.63
C LEU A 286 6.53 -1.83 13.64
N MET A 287 7.24 -1.67 14.77
CA MET A 287 6.97 -0.62 15.75
C MET A 287 7.54 0.71 15.26
N THR A 288 6.76 1.77 15.40
CA THR A 288 7.11 3.14 14.98
C THR A 288 8.03 3.82 15.99
N ASN A 289 8.34 5.11 15.78
CA ASN A 289 9.02 5.93 16.78
C ASN A 289 8.17 6.18 18.04
N ILE A 290 6.90 5.83 18.03
CA ILE A 290 6.01 5.91 19.19
C ILE A 290 5.85 4.51 19.77
N PRO A 291 6.44 4.18 20.92
CA PRO A 291 6.33 2.86 21.54
C PRO A 291 4.85 2.45 21.72
N GLY A 292 4.52 1.24 21.27
CA GLY A 292 3.16 0.70 21.26
C GLY A 292 2.35 1.02 20.00
N VAL A 293 2.88 1.82 19.05
CA VAL A 293 2.24 2.06 17.75
C VAL A 293 2.98 1.27 16.67
N PHE A 294 2.26 0.41 15.96
CA PHE A 294 2.75 -0.44 14.88
C PHE A 294 2.09 -0.04 13.55
N SER A 295 2.76 -0.27 12.43
CA SER A 295 2.21 0.00 11.10
C SER A 295 2.49 -1.16 10.17
N CYS A 296 1.49 -1.56 9.34
CA CYS A 296 1.61 -2.68 8.43
C CYS A 296 0.80 -2.47 7.13
N GLY A 297 1.05 -3.34 6.17
CA GLY A 297 0.41 -3.29 4.86
C GLY A 297 0.68 -2.00 4.10
N ASN A 298 -0.29 -1.56 3.31
CA ASN A 298 -0.12 -0.37 2.45
C ASN A 298 -0.11 0.96 3.22
N ALA A 299 -0.43 0.97 4.52
CA ALA A 299 -0.20 2.13 5.39
C ALA A 299 1.29 2.33 5.69
N LEU A 300 2.10 1.26 5.66
CA LEU A 300 3.55 1.30 5.85
C LEU A 300 4.30 1.61 4.56
N HIS A 301 4.06 0.86 3.53
CA HIS A 301 4.52 1.10 2.15
C HIS A 301 3.61 0.37 1.17
N VAL A 302 3.54 0.86 -0.07
CA VAL A 302 2.73 0.20 -1.10
C VAL A 302 3.39 -1.12 -1.51
N ASN A 303 2.65 -2.21 -1.36
CA ASN A 303 3.07 -3.57 -1.70
C ASN A 303 2.55 -3.99 -3.07
N ASP A 304 3.33 -4.77 -3.81
CA ASP A 304 2.94 -5.30 -5.12
C ASP A 304 2.06 -6.56 -4.98
N LEU A 305 2.21 -7.32 -3.87
CA LEU A 305 1.47 -8.53 -3.59
C LEU A 305 0.74 -8.44 -2.24
N VAL A 306 -0.53 -8.83 -2.23
CA VAL A 306 -1.34 -8.85 -1.00
C VAL A 306 -0.80 -9.85 0.03
N ASP A 307 -0.09 -10.87 -0.40
CA ASP A 307 0.55 -11.84 0.48
C ASP A 307 1.54 -11.14 1.45
N TYR A 308 2.32 -10.19 0.96
CA TYR A 308 3.21 -9.37 1.81
C TYR A 308 2.44 -8.43 2.74
N VAL A 309 1.30 -7.92 2.26
CA VAL A 309 0.39 -7.09 3.08
C VAL A 309 -0.08 -7.87 4.30
N SER A 310 -0.58 -9.10 4.13
CA SER A 310 -1.06 -9.91 5.23
C SER A 310 0.06 -10.47 6.12
N LEU A 311 1.24 -10.81 5.54
CA LEU A 311 2.42 -11.21 6.32
C LEU A 311 2.93 -10.09 7.23
N SER A 312 2.93 -8.85 6.75
CA SER A 312 3.26 -7.70 7.60
C SER A 312 2.22 -7.47 8.69
N GLY A 313 0.94 -7.79 8.41
CA GLY A 313 -0.12 -7.79 9.41
C GLY A 313 0.12 -8.81 10.52
N ASP A 314 0.44 -10.06 10.17
CA ASP A 314 0.78 -11.10 11.15
C ASP A 314 1.90 -10.64 12.08
N GLN A 315 2.98 -10.09 11.50
CA GLN A 315 4.14 -9.59 12.24
C GLN A 315 3.77 -8.43 13.18
N ALA A 316 3.00 -7.44 12.68
CA ALA A 316 2.58 -6.31 13.51
C ALA A 316 1.65 -6.75 14.66
N GLY A 317 0.75 -7.70 14.41
CA GLY A 317 -0.14 -8.25 15.42
C GLY A 317 0.61 -9.03 16.51
N GLU A 318 1.53 -9.91 16.13
CA GLU A 318 2.41 -10.62 17.06
C GLU A 318 3.20 -9.63 17.92
N SER A 319 3.88 -8.68 17.29
CA SER A 319 4.69 -7.66 17.97
C SER A 319 3.87 -6.79 18.93
N ALA A 320 2.65 -6.42 18.54
CA ALA A 320 1.74 -5.63 19.40
C ALA A 320 1.29 -6.42 20.63
N ALA A 321 0.98 -7.72 20.47
CA ALA A 321 0.62 -8.58 21.58
C ALA A 321 1.80 -8.79 22.55
N GLU A 322 3.01 -8.98 22.02
CA GLU A 322 4.24 -9.10 22.83
C GLU A 322 4.54 -7.80 23.60
N TYR A 323 4.37 -6.65 22.96
CA TYR A 323 4.51 -5.35 23.62
C TYR A 323 3.57 -5.22 24.82
N CYS A 324 2.34 -5.68 24.70
CA CYS A 324 1.35 -5.61 25.79
C CYS A 324 1.70 -6.48 27.01
N LYS A 325 2.56 -7.49 26.85
CA LYS A 325 3.00 -8.39 27.93
C LYS A 325 4.15 -7.84 28.78
N GLY A 326 4.87 -6.81 28.30
CA GLY A 326 5.99 -6.22 29.05
C GLY A 326 6.52 -4.96 28.38
N ASP A 327 7.09 -4.07 29.19
CA ASP A 327 7.67 -2.81 28.72
C ASP A 327 8.91 -3.08 27.85
N LYS A 328 8.71 -3.05 26.53
CA LYS A 328 9.80 -2.98 25.58
C LYS A 328 9.92 -1.53 25.11
N ASN A 329 10.75 -0.77 25.78
CA ASN A 329 11.18 0.53 25.25
C ASN A 329 12.08 0.27 24.04
N ALA A 330 11.83 0.96 22.94
CA ALA A 330 12.68 0.99 21.75
C ALA A 330 14.02 1.71 22.04
N ALA A 331 14.80 1.18 22.98
CA ALA A 331 15.94 1.90 23.55
C ALA A 331 17.25 1.69 22.79
N ASP A 332 17.36 0.65 21.95
CA ASP A 332 18.62 0.28 21.28
C ASP A 332 18.43 0.10 19.75
N ARG A 333 17.89 1.14 19.09
CA ARG A 333 17.64 1.15 17.65
C ARG A 333 18.85 1.63 16.88
N VAL A 334 19.36 0.81 15.98
CA VAL A 334 20.37 1.18 14.99
C VAL A 334 19.74 1.52 13.65
N PRO A 335 20.26 2.52 12.90
CA PRO A 335 19.69 2.90 11.61
C PRO A 335 20.03 1.89 10.52
N VAL A 336 19.13 1.78 9.54
CA VAL A 336 19.32 1.11 8.26
C VAL A 336 19.60 2.19 7.20
N GLU A 337 20.84 2.22 6.71
CA GLU A 337 21.31 3.17 5.70
C GLU A 337 21.39 2.50 4.32
N TYR A 338 21.09 3.25 3.27
CA TYR A 338 21.14 2.77 1.90
C TYR A 338 21.47 3.88 0.89
N ASP A 339 22.03 3.51 -0.25
CA ASP A 339 22.31 4.44 -1.34
C ASP A 339 21.00 4.85 -2.06
N ARG A 340 20.59 6.09 -1.85
CA ARG A 340 19.39 6.66 -2.47
C ARG A 340 19.48 6.83 -3.99
N ALA A 341 20.66 6.72 -4.59
CA ALA A 341 20.81 6.68 -6.05
C ALA A 341 20.36 5.32 -6.63
N LYS A 342 20.49 4.25 -5.86
CA LYS A 342 20.16 2.87 -6.28
C LYS A 342 18.81 2.39 -5.76
N PHE A 343 18.42 2.80 -4.56
CA PHE A 343 17.17 2.38 -3.91
C PHE A 343 16.19 3.55 -3.81
N LEU A 344 14.93 3.31 -4.17
CA LEU A 344 13.85 4.26 -3.94
C LEU A 344 13.50 4.31 -2.45
N TYR A 345 13.42 3.15 -1.80
CA TYR A 345 13.24 2.98 -0.36
C TYR A 345 13.77 1.63 0.12
N VAL A 346 14.02 1.55 1.42
CA VAL A 346 14.27 0.34 2.19
C VAL A 346 13.43 0.40 3.47
N VAL A 347 12.74 -0.69 3.81
CA VAL A 347 11.90 -0.85 5.02
C VAL A 347 12.27 -2.18 5.67
N PRO A 348 12.52 -2.25 7.00
CA PRO A 348 12.44 -1.18 8.00
C PRO A 348 13.61 -0.19 7.91
N GLN A 349 13.44 0.98 8.55
CA GLN A 349 14.46 2.02 8.61
C GLN A 349 15.36 1.90 9.84
N TYR A 350 14.97 1.09 10.79
CA TYR A 350 15.73 0.82 12.02
C TYR A 350 15.73 -0.67 12.33
N TYR A 351 16.69 -1.09 13.14
CA TYR A 351 16.73 -2.39 13.79
C TYR A 351 16.85 -2.19 15.29
N ASP A 352 15.95 -2.77 16.08
CA ASP A 352 16.00 -2.75 17.55
C ASP A 352 16.68 -4.03 18.04
N LYS A 353 17.88 -3.89 18.62
CA LYS A 353 18.67 -5.01 19.16
C LYS A 353 18.03 -5.70 20.35
N ALA A 354 17.17 -4.99 21.09
CA ALA A 354 16.46 -5.53 22.24
C ALA A 354 15.21 -6.34 21.88
N ALA A 355 14.78 -6.27 20.60
CA ALA A 355 13.60 -6.97 20.12
C ALA A 355 13.93 -8.39 19.62
N LYS A 356 12.89 -9.07 19.08
CA LYS A 356 13.01 -10.40 18.48
C LYS A 356 14.06 -10.40 17.36
N ASP A 357 14.89 -11.43 17.34
CA ASP A 357 15.91 -11.61 16.32
C ASP A 357 15.29 -11.90 14.94
N GLY A 358 16.06 -11.55 13.92
CA GLY A 358 15.65 -11.69 12.52
C GLY A 358 15.05 -10.40 11.94
N MET A 359 15.08 -10.30 10.63
CA MET A 359 14.57 -9.15 9.89
C MET A 359 14.03 -9.56 8.52
N THR A 360 12.82 -9.13 8.22
CA THR A 360 12.30 -9.09 6.84
C THR A 360 12.44 -7.67 6.33
N MET A 361 13.22 -7.51 5.26
CA MET A 361 13.50 -6.21 4.65
C MET A 361 12.84 -6.15 3.27
N TYR A 362 12.16 -5.05 2.99
CA TYR A 362 11.57 -4.73 1.71
C TYR A 362 12.33 -3.58 1.07
N PHE A 363 12.63 -3.68 -0.22
CA PHE A 363 13.21 -2.57 -0.95
C PHE A 363 12.65 -2.47 -2.37
N ARG A 364 12.71 -1.25 -2.93
CA ARG A 364 12.39 -1.02 -4.33
C ARG A 364 13.58 -0.35 -5.01
N PRO A 365 14.06 -0.91 -6.15
CA PRO A 365 15.10 -0.27 -6.95
C PRO A 365 14.60 1.07 -7.51
N ARG A 366 15.51 2.01 -7.73
CA ARG A 366 15.15 3.32 -8.30
C ARG A 366 14.96 3.27 -9.83
N SER A 367 15.65 2.34 -10.47
CA SER A 367 15.62 2.14 -11.93
C SER A 367 15.83 0.65 -12.27
N GLU A 368 15.90 0.35 -13.55
CA GLU A 368 16.22 -0.98 -14.04
C GLU A 368 17.71 -1.28 -13.84
N PHE A 369 18.04 -2.41 -13.20
CA PHE A 369 19.40 -2.90 -13.02
C PHE A 369 19.51 -4.37 -13.46
N LYS A 370 20.62 -4.72 -14.11
CA LYS A 370 20.91 -6.10 -14.52
C LYS A 370 22.11 -6.64 -13.77
N LYS A 371 22.06 -7.93 -13.40
CA LYS A 371 23.18 -8.66 -12.78
C LYS A 371 23.74 -7.95 -11.52
N GLN A 372 22.88 -7.72 -10.53
CA GLN A 372 23.24 -7.05 -9.27
C GLN A 372 23.38 -8.03 -8.12
N SER A 373 24.29 -7.71 -7.20
CA SER A 373 24.33 -8.30 -5.86
C SER A 373 23.89 -7.26 -4.86
N VAL A 374 22.86 -7.58 -4.06
CA VAL A 374 22.41 -6.74 -2.94
C VAL A 374 22.95 -7.33 -1.65
N THR A 375 23.71 -6.53 -0.92
CA THR A 375 24.32 -6.91 0.36
C THR A 375 23.76 -6.09 1.48
N VAL A 376 23.33 -6.75 2.56
CA VAL A 376 23.00 -6.14 3.86
C VAL A 376 24.15 -6.46 4.80
N ALA A 377 24.80 -5.46 5.36
CA ALA A 377 25.98 -5.63 6.21
C ALA A 377 25.89 -4.76 7.48
N SER A 378 26.59 -5.18 8.52
CA SER A 378 26.86 -4.36 9.72
C SER A 378 28.35 -4.36 10.01
N GLY A 379 28.99 -3.18 9.94
CA GLY A 379 30.44 -3.07 9.94
C GLY A 379 31.04 -3.85 8.77
N SER A 380 31.97 -4.78 9.05
CA SER A 380 32.58 -5.67 8.06
C SER A 380 31.81 -6.99 7.84
N ASP A 381 30.75 -7.24 8.60
CA ASP A 381 30.01 -8.50 8.56
C ASP A 381 28.83 -8.44 7.55
N ALA A 382 28.86 -9.29 6.54
CA ALA A 382 27.76 -9.44 5.59
C ALA A 382 26.67 -10.33 6.17
N LEU A 383 25.52 -9.72 6.53
CA LEU A 383 24.35 -10.42 7.09
C LEU A 383 23.56 -11.15 6.03
N ILE A 384 23.37 -10.52 4.87
CA ILE A 384 22.66 -11.06 3.70
C ILE A 384 23.46 -10.71 2.44
N ASN A 385 23.57 -11.64 1.51
CA ASN A 385 24.01 -11.36 0.14
C ASN A 385 23.10 -12.13 -0.83
N LYS A 386 22.35 -11.41 -1.67
CA LYS A 386 21.43 -11.99 -2.65
C LYS A 386 21.74 -11.45 -4.05
N LYS A 387 21.86 -12.37 -5.00
CA LYS A 387 22.11 -12.05 -6.41
C LYS A 387 20.80 -11.97 -7.17
N PHE A 388 20.70 -10.97 -8.05
CA PHE A 388 19.55 -10.72 -8.89
C PHE A 388 19.97 -10.63 -10.35
N ALA A 389 19.33 -11.40 -11.22
CA ALA A 389 19.55 -11.31 -12.66
C ALA A 389 19.02 -9.99 -13.22
N ASN A 390 17.84 -9.57 -12.73
CA ASN A 390 17.19 -8.30 -13.06
C ASN A 390 16.54 -7.73 -11.81
N LEU A 391 16.57 -6.42 -11.67
CA LEU A 391 15.83 -5.64 -10.68
C LEU A 391 15.07 -4.56 -11.43
N SER A 392 13.79 -4.39 -11.13
CA SER A 392 12.91 -3.42 -11.79
C SER A 392 12.35 -2.39 -10.81
N SER A 393 12.29 -1.14 -11.23
CA SER A 393 11.66 -0.07 -10.44
C SER A 393 10.15 -0.27 -10.24
N SER A 394 9.52 -1.13 -11.05
CA SER A 394 8.12 -1.51 -10.90
C SER A 394 7.90 -2.62 -9.87
N GLU A 395 8.94 -3.33 -9.43
CA GLU A 395 8.85 -4.50 -8.54
C GLU A 395 9.55 -4.27 -7.20
N MET A 396 8.88 -4.68 -6.12
CA MET A 396 9.42 -4.68 -4.76
C MET A 396 10.10 -6.01 -4.47
N GLU A 397 11.29 -5.95 -3.91
CA GLU A 397 12.05 -7.13 -3.52
C GLU A 397 12.04 -7.36 -2.01
N VAL A 398 12.22 -8.62 -1.62
CA VAL A 398 12.24 -9.05 -0.21
C VAL A 398 13.53 -9.77 0.12
N LEU A 399 14.15 -9.38 1.24
CA LEU A 399 15.27 -10.06 1.87
C LEU A 399 14.84 -10.53 3.26
N LYS A 400 15.28 -11.72 3.65
CA LYS A 400 15.03 -12.26 5.00
C LYS A 400 16.33 -12.74 5.60
N SER A 401 16.50 -12.45 6.89
CA SER A 401 17.62 -12.95 7.68
C SER A 401 17.14 -13.32 9.08
N GLU A 402 17.77 -14.33 9.65
CA GLU A 402 17.55 -14.82 11.01
C GLU A 402 18.89 -14.85 11.73
N ASN A 403 18.88 -14.83 13.05
CA ASN A 403 20.08 -14.92 13.89
C ASN A 403 21.14 -13.85 13.59
N ILE A 404 20.72 -12.59 13.56
CA ILE A 404 21.59 -11.46 13.22
C ILE A 404 21.86 -10.49 14.36
N SER A 405 21.11 -10.55 15.47
CA SER A 405 21.20 -9.59 16.59
C SER A 405 22.61 -9.37 17.11
N ASP A 406 23.33 -10.47 17.37
CA ASP A 406 24.70 -10.43 17.90
C ASP A 406 25.75 -9.92 16.89
N ARG A 407 25.38 -9.83 15.62
CA ARG A 407 26.23 -9.40 14.51
C ARG A 407 26.04 -7.93 14.14
N ILE A 408 25.06 -7.26 14.78
CA ILE A 408 24.73 -5.87 14.49
C ILE A 408 25.51 -4.94 15.42
N THR A 409 26.26 -4.02 14.81
CA THR A 409 27.05 -3.00 15.51
C THR A 409 26.25 -1.71 15.69
N ASP A 410 26.69 -0.61 15.12
CA ASP A 410 26.13 0.74 15.26
C ASP A 410 25.16 1.12 14.13
N LYS A 411 25.22 0.38 12.99
CA LYS A 411 24.32 0.58 11.86
C LYS A 411 24.26 -0.65 10.96
N ILE A 412 23.19 -0.71 10.14
CA ILE A 412 23.05 -1.64 9.04
C ILE A 412 23.17 -0.85 7.73
N THR A 413 23.95 -1.36 6.77
CA THR A 413 24.09 -0.75 5.45
C THR A 413 23.55 -1.69 4.37
N VAL A 414 22.74 -1.15 3.47
CA VAL A 414 22.23 -1.88 2.28
C VAL A 414 22.92 -1.32 1.04
N SER A 415 23.68 -2.15 0.37
CA SER A 415 24.41 -1.81 -0.85
C SER A 415 23.97 -2.67 -2.03
N MET A 416 24.21 -2.16 -3.24
CA MET A 416 23.95 -2.85 -4.49
C MET A 416 25.18 -2.67 -5.40
N GLU A 417 25.70 -3.76 -5.93
CA GLU A 417 26.91 -3.78 -6.75
C GLU A 417 26.72 -4.68 -7.97
N ASP A 418 27.44 -4.37 -9.07
CA ASP A 418 27.47 -5.20 -10.26
C ASP A 418 28.06 -6.57 -9.92
N MET A 419 27.43 -7.64 -10.40
CA MET A 419 28.02 -8.98 -10.31
C MET A 419 29.22 -9.07 -11.23
N LYS A 420 30.35 -9.44 -10.66
CA LYS A 420 31.58 -9.72 -11.41
C LYS A 420 31.45 -10.97 -12.27
#